data_642a65ec98dc6651f84cfc621d8d9015
#
_entry.id   642a65ec98dc6651f84cfc621d8d9015
#
_cell.length_a   1.000
_cell.length_b   1.000
_cell.length_c   1.000
_cell.angle_alpha   90.00
_cell.angle_beta   90.00
_cell.angle_gamma   90.00
#
_symmetry.space_group_name_H-M   'P 1'
#
loop_
_entity.id
_entity.type
_entity.pdbx_description
1 polymer ?
#
loop_
_entity_poly.entity_id
_entity_poly.type
_entity_poly.pdbx_seq_one_letter_code
_entity_poly.pdbx_strand_id
1 'polypeptide(L)'
;MLEDFDFDEGVIIVDGFDDCIIGKDFRKGRAVYSIEKIIEKQMIKSNWSLEESIENFDHNIGSAYTGEYTPVFVWQGDGYQGSAWELARKKEQSA
;
A
#
# COMPACT_ATOMS: atom_id res chain seq x y z
N MET A 1 6.89 -14.23 6.24
CA MET A 1 6.24 -13.75 7.46
C MET A 1 6.70 -12.34 7.76
N LEU A 2 5.80 -11.53 8.26
CA LEU A 2 6.12 -10.14 8.54
C LEU A 2 7.18 -9.98 9.58
N GLU A 3 7.12 -10.82 10.59
CA GLU A 3 8.08 -10.75 11.66
C GLU A 3 9.48 -11.10 11.22
N ASP A 4 9.61 -11.59 9.99
CA ASP A 4 10.93 -11.89 9.45
C ASP A 4 11.63 -10.68 8.89
N PHE A 5 10.91 -9.58 8.70
CA PHE A 5 11.54 -8.37 8.20
C PHE A 5 12.03 -7.52 9.37
N ASP A 6 13.30 -7.23 9.32
CA ASP A 6 13.97 -6.50 10.38
C ASP A 6 14.42 -5.15 9.81
N PHE A 7 13.86 -4.08 10.34
CA PHE A 7 14.12 -2.75 9.82
C PHE A 7 15.00 -1.96 10.77
N ASP A 8 15.88 -1.15 10.19
CA ASP A 8 16.73 -0.29 10.97
C ASP A 8 15.93 0.81 11.65
N GLU A 9 16.49 1.33 12.72
CA GLU A 9 15.95 2.51 13.36
C GLU A 9 15.89 3.65 12.37
N GLY A 10 14.86 4.39 12.37
CA GLY A 10 14.73 5.49 11.43
C GLY A 10 13.94 5.15 10.19
N VAL A 11 13.75 3.87 9.91
CA VAL A 11 12.87 3.46 8.81
C VAL A 11 11.44 3.74 9.22
N ILE A 12 10.71 4.42 8.37
CA ILE A 12 9.34 4.82 8.67
C ILE A 12 8.39 3.65 8.36
N ILE A 13 7.56 3.31 9.33
CA ILE A 13 6.59 2.22 9.21
C ILE A 13 5.20 2.83 9.27
N VAL A 14 4.32 2.36 8.38
CA VAL A 14 2.93 2.81 8.39
C VAL A 14 2.20 2.04 9.48
N ASP A 15 1.75 2.77 10.49
CA ASP A 15 1.11 2.16 11.64
C ASP A 15 -0.18 1.45 11.23
N GLY A 16 -0.34 0.22 11.72
CA GLY A 16 -1.55 -0.54 11.44
C GLY A 16 -1.53 -1.36 10.16
N PHE A 17 -0.42 -1.31 9.41
CA PHE A 17 -0.33 -2.03 8.14
C PHE A 17 0.87 -2.96 8.07
N ASP A 18 1.29 -3.46 9.23
CA ASP A 18 2.45 -4.37 9.26
C ASP A 18 2.22 -5.61 8.41
N ASP A 19 0.99 -6.08 8.36
CA ASP A 19 0.67 -7.27 7.58
C ASP A 19 0.63 -7.00 6.08
N CYS A 20 0.85 -5.77 5.68
CA CYS A 20 0.91 -5.41 4.27
C CYS A 20 2.34 -5.28 3.75
N ILE A 21 3.33 -5.44 4.63
CA ILE A 21 4.73 -5.37 4.24
C ILE A 21 5.11 -6.65 3.49
N ILE A 22 5.72 -6.48 2.33
CA ILE A 22 6.11 -7.62 1.50
C ILE A 22 7.60 -7.70 1.25
N GLY A 23 8.37 -6.76 1.77
CA GLY A 23 9.81 -6.81 1.56
C GLY A 23 10.53 -5.62 2.10
N LYS A 24 11.82 -5.59 1.83
CA LYS A 24 12.71 -4.49 2.17
C LYS A 24 13.34 -3.95 0.91
N ASP A 25 13.48 -2.65 0.85
CA ASP A 25 14.16 -2.01 -0.25
C ASP A 25 15.67 -2.31 -0.19
N PHE A 26 16.24 -2.61 -1.35
CA PHE A 26 17.64 -3.01 -1.39
C PHE A 26 18.59 -1.89 -0.97
N ARG A 27 18.29 -0.67 -1.37
CA ARG A 27 19.24 0.42 -1.18
C ARG A 27 19.27 0.97 0.22
N LYS A 28 18.08 1.19 0.80
CA LYS A 28 17.99 1.87 2.09
C LYS A 28 17.29 1.04 3.16
N GLY A 29 16.90 -0.17 2.82
CA GLY A 29 16.21 -1.03 3.79
C GLY A 29 14.83 -0.54 4.14
N ARG A 30 14.21 0.25 3.28
CA ARG A 30 12.88 0.78 3.54
C ARG A 30 11.84 -0.32 3.50
N ALA A 31 10.76 -0.11 4.26
CA ALA A 31 9.65 -1.05 4.24
C ALA A 31 8.91 -0.95 2.92
N VAL A 32 8.71 -2.08 2.26
CA VAL A 32 7.99 -2.15 0.99
C VAL A 32 6.62 -2.73 1.25
N TYR A 33 5.60 -1.98 0.90
CA TYR A 33 4.21 -2.34 1.15
C TYR A 33 3.51 -2.70 -0.14
N SER A 34 2.61 -3.66 -0.04
CA SER A 34 1.73 -4.00 -1.14
C SER A 34 0.53 -3.07 -1.12
N ILE A 35 0.35 -2.31 -2.19
CA ILE A 35 -0.80 -1.41 -2.28
C ILE A 35 -2.09 -2.20 -2.24
N GLU A 36 -2.13 -3.35 -2.92
CA GLU A 36 -3.33 -4.19 -2.93
C GLU A 36 -3.71 -4.62 -1.52
N LYS A 37 -2.72 -5.02 -0.73
CA LYS A 37 -3.02 -5.48 0.63
C LYS A 37 -3.52 -4.36 1.51
N ILE A 38 -2.96 -3.17 1.33
CA ILE A 38 -3.43 -2.02 2.11
C ILE A 38 -4.88 -1.72 1.76
N ILE A 39 -5.19 -1.71 0.48
CA ILE A 39 -6.54 -1.40 0.03
C ILE A 39 -7.54 -2.45 0.50
N GLU A 40 -7.17 -3.73 0.39
CA GLU A 40 -8.04 -4.79 0.90
C GLU A 40 -8.32 -4.64 2.38
N LYS A 41 -7.28 -4.33 3.14
CA LYS A 41 -7.44 -4.17 4.57
C LYS A 41 -8.38 -3.02 4.89
N GLN A 42 -8.27 -1.93 4.17
CA GLN A 42 -9.14 -0.78 4.38
C GLN A 42 -10.57 -1.10 4.02
N MET A 43 -10.77 -1.84 2.93
CA MET A 43 -12.12 -2.24 2.55
C MET A 43 -12.79 -3.06 3.64
N ILE A 44 -12.04 -3.97 4.23
CA ILE A 44 -12.58 -4.84 5.25
C ILE A 44 -12.81 -4.09 6.56
N LYS A 45 -11.80 -3.36 7.01
CA LYS A 45 -11.88 -2.68 8.31
C LYS A 45 -12.87 -1.56 8.32
N SER A 46 -12.93 -0.80 7.24
CA SER A 46 -13.75 0.40 7.18
C SER A 46 -15.02 0.21 6.38
N ASN A 47 -15.21 -0.97 5.84
CA ASN A 47 -16.38 -1.27 5.02
C ASN A 47 -16.50 -0.28 3.86
N TRP A 48 -15.38 0.04 3.25
CA TRP A 48 -15.33 0.97 2.13
C TRP A 48 -15.41 0.21 0.82
N SER A 49 -15.87 0.90 -0.21
CA SER A 49 -15.79 0.37 -1.56
C SER A 49 -14.34 0.39 -2.04
N LEU A 50 -14.10 -0.29 -3.14
CA LEU A 50 -12.78 -0.29 -3.74
C LEU A 50 -12.35 1.12 -4.09
N GLU A 51 -13.24 1.89 -4.69
CA GLU A 51 -12.93 3.26 -5.08
C GLU A 51 -12.59 4.13 -3.88
N GLU A 52 -13.37 3.99 -2.81
CA GLU A 52 -13.12 4.75 -1.60
C GLU A 52 -11.77 4.40 -1.00
N SER A 53 -11.42 3.13 -1.02
CA SER A 53 -10.16 2.68 -0.46
C SER A 53 -8.97 3.17 -1.26
N ILE A 54 -9.08 3.16 -2.59
CA ILE A 54 -8.03 3.67 -3.45
C ILE A 54 -7.83 5.16 -3.20
N GLU A 55 -8.92 5.90 -3.14
CA GLU A 55 -8.86 7.34 -2.91
C GLU A 55 -8.24 7.65 -1.56
N ASN A 56 -8.65 6.93 -0.53
CA ASN A 56 -8.09 7.14 0.80
C ASN A 56 -6.60 6.82 0.82
N PHE A 57 -6.20 5.74 0.17
CA PHE A 57 -4.79 5.40 0.10
C PHE A 57 -3.99 6.53 -0.55
N ASP A 58 -4.48 7.03 -1.67
CA ASP A 58 -3.77 8.05 -2.41
C ASP A 58 -3.60 9.33 -1.60
N HIS A 59 -4.66 9.74 -0.93
CA HIS A 59 -4.64 11.02 -0.21
C HIS A 59 -3.99 10.93 1.16
N ASN A 60 -4.21 9.84 1.88
CA ASN A 60 -3.84 9.79 3.29
C ASN A 60 -2.65 8.89 3.58
N ILE A 61 -2.29 8.02 2.67
CA ILE A 61 -1.18 7.09 2.91
C ILE A 61 -0.09 7.29 1.87
N GLY A 62 -0.45 7.19 0.60
CA GLY A 62 0.53 7.20 -0.47
C GLY A 62 1.30 8.50 -0.57
N SER A 63 0.70 9.61 -0.19
CA SER A 63 1.34 10.91 -0.29
C SER A 63 1.68 11.52 1.06
N ALA A 64 1.47 10.77 2.15
CA ALA A 64 1.66 11.32 3.49
C ALA A 64 3.11 11.27 3.97
N TYR A 65 3.92 10.44 3.36
CA TYR A 65 5.28 10.19 3.83
C TYR A 65 6.30 10.69 2.84
N THR A 66 7.34 11.35 3.34
CA THR A 66 8.42 11.87 2.51
C THR A 66 9.75 11.61 3.20
N GLY A 67 10.84 11.71 2.43
CA GLY A 67 12.16 11.57 2.98
C GLY A 67 12.87 10.33 2.49
N GLU A 68 14.09 10.12 3.00
CA GLU A 68 14.95 9.04 2.53
C GLU A 68 14.47 7.66 2.96
N TYR A 69 13.84 7.59 4.13
CA TYR A 69 13.45 6.31 4.70
C TYR A 69 11.94 6.13 4.71
N THR A 70 11.29 6.81 3.79
CA THR A 70 9.84 6.73 3.63
C THR A 70 9.44 5.34 3.14
N PRO A 71 8.23 4.88 3.50
CA PRO A 71 7.76 3.61 2.98
C PRO A 71 7.70 3.61 1.46
N VAL A 72 7.92 2.44 0.88
CA VAL A 72 7.79 2.24 -0.56
C VAL A 72 6.50 1.49 -0.81
N PHE A 73 5.68 2.02 -1.70
CA PHE A 73 4.40 1.38 -2.03
C PHE A 73 4.46 0.86 -3.45
N VAL A 74 4.15 -0.42 -3.60
CA VAL A 74 4.24 -1.06 -4.93
C VAL A 74 2.96 -1.83 -5.21
N TRP A 75 2.64 -1.91 -6.49
CA TRP A 75 1.62 -2.83 -6.97
C TRP A 75 2.27 -4.20 -7.12
N GLN A 76 1.60 -5.22 -6.64
CA GLN A 76 2.14 -6.58 -6.75
C GLN A 76 1.88 -7.21 -8.10
N GLY A 77 1.56 -6.42 -9.07
CA GLY A 77 1.37 -6.91 -10.41
C GLY A 77 0.09 -7.69 -10.58
N ASP A 78 0.13 -8.95 -10.27
CA ASP A 78 -1.03 -9.81 -10.46
C ASP A 78 -2.04 -9.74 -9.34
N GLY A 79 -1.75 -8.96 -8.32
CA GLY A 79 -2.60 -8.93 -7.13
C GLY A 79 -4.04 -8.59 -7.44
N TYR A 80 -4.27 -7.70 -8.38
CA TYR A 80 -5.62 -7.30 -8.76
C TYR A 80 -5.75 -7.25 -10.25
N GLN A 81 -5.56 -8.37 -10.87
CA GLN A 81 -5.88 -8.49 -12.28
C GLN A 81 -7.36 -8.61 -12.50
N GLY A 82 -8.11 -8.73 -11.43
CA GLY A 82 -9.54 -8.85 -11.55
C GLY A 82 -10.15 -7.61 -12.15
N SER A 83 -11.33 -7.80 -12.74
CA SER A 83 -12.02 -6.73 -13.41
C SER A 83 -12.34 -5.56 -12.49
N ALA A 84 -12.46 -5.80 -11.19
CA ALA A 84 -12.79 -4.74 -10.26
C ALA A 84 -11.73 -3.65 -10.25
N TRP A 85 -10.47 -4.04 -10.23
CA TRP A 85 -9.37 -3.09 -10.26
C TRP A 85 -9.33 -2.31 -11.55
N GLU A 86 -9.50 -3.02 -12.64
CA GLU A 86 -9.47 -2.37 -13.94
C GLU A 86 -10.64 -1.43 -14.13
N LEU A 87 -11.80 -1.82 -13.65
CA LEU A 87 -12.96 -0.95 -13.74
C LEU A 87 -12.79 0.31 -12.91
N ALA A 88 -12.26 0.18 -11.71
CA ALA A 88 -12.05 1.34 -10.85
C ALA A 88 -11.06 2.31 -11.50
N ARG A 89 -10.00 1.79 -12.08
CA ARG A 89 -9.01 2.63 -12.73
C ARG A 89 -9.56 3.30 -13.97
N LYS A 90 -10.36 2.57 -14.73
CA LYS A 90 -10.98 3.13 -15.93
C LYS A 90 -11.93 4.26 -15.59
N LYS A 91 -12.68 4.09 -14.50
CA LYS A 91 -13.58 5.15 -14.06
C LYS A 91 -12.83 6.42 -13.75
N GLU A 92 -11.70 6.29 -13.07
CA GLU A 92 -10.89 7.45 -12.76
C GLU A 92 -10.37 8.14 -14.01
N GLN A 93 -9.96 7.33 -14.98
CA GLN A 93 -9.38 7.86 -16.20
C GLN A 93 -10.41 8.50 -17.10
N SER A 94 -11.63 8.03 -17.05
CA SER A 94 -12.65 8.55 -17.94
C SER A 94 -13.44 9.70 -17.35
N ALA A 95 -13.13 10.08 -16.14
CA ALA A 95 -13.86 11.18 -15.48
C ALA A 95 -13.52 12.55 -16.07
#